data_b63da544695c75e939a28090aef46ca2
#
_entry.id   b63da544695c75e939a28090aef46ca2
#
_cell.length_a   1.000
_cell.length_b   1.000
_cell.length_c   1.000
_cell.angle_alpha   90.00
_cell.angle_beta   90.00
_cell.angle_gamma   90.00
#
_symmetry.space_group_name_H-M   'P 1'
#
loop_
_entity.id
_entity.type
_entity.pdbx_description
1 polymer ?
#
loop_
_entity_poly.entity_id
_entity_poly.type
_entity_poly.pdbx_seq_one_letter_code
_entity_poly.pdbx_strand_id
1 'polypeptide(L)'
;VFGELSLDLSPQGTPSKLVVKNFSAKSANGSLSGNWQSNGLTNASVKADLRADIALAELLRFAQVDTLEQVSGRLKADLHMQGKLRDVGDIRPKDLRVLSITGTLASRDATLKLKGVRHTIEHLDADLSIHGNDATVQGLKAELQGSAVVLTGTLRNLMPYLLFDDQRLVIEAKGSLPHIDLAALISSEGASSNAKDYTLTLPNSIELDLQARVDELVFEEFKATGITASVSMKGKVLRVSPMSFATASGKVNGGLELDARDASSSYPLAINATLNDIELQQLFREFQDFGQDFIGHRHISGRTKAQVAFNAPLSPSMKLDMDRLVCVIDIGVDNGAIKGHAPLLEVADHLQKNKLVAPFVDIPELRRRLGDIRFARLENQIEIRGGAVHIPQMLVSSTVMDIELSGTHWFDDRIDHHLNFRLSDLFRKGSTDDEFGPVVDDGTGMRLFLHMYGTANDPQFGNDGAMAAAKRKKQFQDEKQELKQILREEIGLFKGKTNPPTPTDVGTTSTAPRFQIEEQGTDTNPTAGAQGPKPRERKGLGRLMKEDKDEEEVIFEVE
;
A
#
# COMPACT_ATOMS: atom_id res chain seq x y z
N VAL A 1 -31.02 13.88 46.72
CA VAL A 1 -31.64 12.68 46.15
C VAL A 1 -33.07 12.62 46.63
N PHE A 2 -33.99 12.42 45.72
CA PHE A 2 -35.43 12.24 45.98
C PHE A 2 -35.88 10.92 45.34
N GLY A 3 -36.88 10.25 45.93
CA GLY A 3 -37.43 9.01 45.38
C GLY A 3 -38.28 8.27 46.43
N GLU A 4 -39.08 7.31 45.98
CA GLU A 4 -39.84 6.43 46.87
C GLU A 4 -39.04 5.13 47.07
N LEU A 5 -38.78 4.76 48.30
CA LEU A 5 -38.10 3.53 48.69
C LEU A 5 -39.09 2.55 49.33
N SER A 6 -39.17 1.33 48.80
CA SER A 6 -39.87 0.21 49.36
C SER A 6 -38.93 -0.97 49.57
N LEU A 7 -38.97 -1.56 50.75
CA LEU A 7 -38.13 -2.70 51.15
C LEU A 7 -39.07 -3.79 51.69
N ASP A 8 -39.17 -4.91 51.01
CA ASP A 8 -39.87 -6.09 51.47
C ASP A 8 -38.87 -7.01 52.23
N LEU A 9 -39.27 -7.54 53.37
CA LEU A 9 -38.49 -8.48 54.16
C LEU A 9 -39.03 -9.90 54.02
N SER A 10 -38.13 -10.90 54.02
CA SER A 10 -38.49 -12.30 54.16
C SER A 10 -39.02 -12.60 55.58
N PRO A 11 -39.66 -13.76 55.79
CA PRO A 11 -40.05 -14.18 57.15
C PRO A 11 -38.90 -14.23 58.16
N GLN A 12 -37.67 -14.37 57.68
CA GLN A 12 -36.43 -14.35 58.49
C GLN A 12 -35.84 -12.95 58.70
N GLY A 13 -36.53 -11.89 58.27
CA GLY A 13 -36.08 -10.50 58.40
C GLY A 13 -35.00 -10.07 57.38
N THR A 14 -34.64 -10.93 56.41
CA THR A 14 -33.71 -10.56 55.36
C THR A 14 -34.41 -9.82 54.23
N PRO A 15 -33.83 -8.79 53.62
CA PRO A 15 -34.40 -8.10 52.49
C PRO A 15 -34.66 -9.06 51.30
N SER A 16 -35.90 -9.22 50.92
CA SER A 16 -36.33 -10.09 49.79
C SER A 16 -36.57 -9.33 48.50
N LYS A 17 -36.89 -8.03 48.64
CA LYS A 17 -37.11 -7.16 47.48
C LYS A 17 -36.82 -5.71 47.84
N LEU A 18 -36.10 -5.01 46.97
CA LEU A 18 -35.87 -3.58 47.05
C LEU A 18 -36.42 -2.90 45.82
N VAL A 19 -37.28 -1.89 46.00
CA VAL A 19 -37.82 -1.07 44.91
C VAL A 19 -37.54 0.40 45.20
N VAL A 20 -36.92 1.09 44.28
CA VAL A 20 -36.74 2.54 44.31
C VAL A 20 -37.43 3.12 43.09
N LYS A 21 -38.50 3.87 43.32
CA LYS A 21 -39.27 4.49 42.23
C LYS A 21 -38.98 5.97 42.12
N ASN A 22 -38.97 6.46 40.91
CA ASN A 22 -38.84 7.90 40.59
C ASN A 22 -37.68 8.58 41.32
N PHE A 23 -36.57 7.84 41.49
CA PHE A 23 -35.41 8.49 42.13
C PHE A 23 -34.86 9.57 41.20
N SER A 24 -34.38 10.64 41.84
CA SER A 24 -33.70 11.74 41.15
C SER A 24 -32.52 12.18 41.99
N ALA A 25 -31.35 12.23 41.37
CA ALA A 25 -30.14 12.75 41.98
C ALA A 25 -29.57 13.84 41.06
N LYS A 26 -29.03 14.89 41.68
CA LYS A 26 -28.38 15.98 40.97
C LYS A 26 -26.94 16.09 41.46
N SER A 27 -26.02 16.29 40.52
CA SER A 27 -24.64 16.71 40.77
C SER A 27 -24.47 18.17 40.42
N ALA A 28 -23.24 18.71 40.55
CA ALA A 28 -22.95 20.09 40.13
C ALA A 28 -23.24 20.32 38.63
N ASN A 29 -22.98 19.32 37.80
CA ASN A 29 -23.05 19.44 36.31
C ASN A 29 -23.92 18.36 35.69
N GLY A 30 -24.86 17.76 36.43
CA GLY A 30 -25.69 16.74 35.86
C GLY A 30 -26.86 16.27 36.69
N SER A 31 -27.64 15.36 36.11
CA SER A 31 -28.76 14.70 36.77
C SER A 31 -28.83 13.24 36.39
N LEU A 32 -29.26 12.41 37.34
CA LEU A 32 -29.57 11.00 37.17
C LEU A 32 -30.94 10.73 37.71
N SER A 33 -31.82 10.05 37.00
CA SER A 33 -33.16 9.69 37.46
C SER A 33 -33.52 8.31 36.95
N GLY A 34 -34.53 7.70 37.59
CA GLY A 34 -35.00 6.41 37.10
C GLY A 34 -35.76 5.59 38.08
N ASN A 35 -35.83 4.29 37.82
CA ASN A 35 -36.42 3.28 38.65
C ASN A 35 -35.42 2.14 38.87
N TRP A 36 -35.46 1.53 40.03
CA TRP A 36 -34.66 0.37 40.36
C TRP A 36 -35.52 -0.67 41.08
N GLN A 37 -35.35 -1.91 40.71
CA GLN A 37 -35.95 -3.05 41.39
C GLN A 37 -34.96 -4.17 41.51
N SER A 38 -34.78 -4.73 42.68
CA SER A 38 -34.06 -5.96 42.90
C SER A 38 -34.84 -6.97 43.68
N ASN A 39 -34.77 -8.25 43.33
CA ASN A 39 -35.25 -9.36 44.10
C ASN A 39 -34.07 -10.01 44.81
N GLY A 40 -33.99 -9.81 46.13
CA GLY A 40 -32.84 -10.06 46.97
C GLY A 40 -31.81 -8.92 46.94
N LEU A 41 -30.80 -9.01 47.80
CA LEU A 41 -29.66 -8.11 47.82
C LEU A 41 -28.37 -8.80 47.32
N THR A 42 -28.23 -10.10 47.57
CA THR A 42 -27.14 -10.95 47.07
C THR A 42 -27.64 -11.90 46.00
N ASN A 43 -26.88 -12.11 44.94
CA ASN A 43 -27.32 -12.82 43.71
C ASN A 43 -28.69 -12.34 43.20
N ALA A 44 -28.89 -11.05 43.33
CA ALA A 44 -30.18 -10.39 43.10
C ALA A 44 -30.53 -10.30 41.62
N SER A 45 -31.79 -10.63 41.25
CA SER A 45 -32.30 -10.29 39.95
C SER A 45 -32.69 -8.83 39.93
N VAL A 46 -32.07 -8.06 39.02
CA VAL A 46 -32.21 -6.61 38.95
C VAL A 46 -32.89 -6.18 37.65
N LYS A 47 -33.75 -5.16 37.77
CA LYS A 47 -34.27 -4.37 36.65
C LYS A 47 -34.12 -2.89 36.99
N ALA A 48 -33.60 -2.11 36.04
CA ALA A 48 -33.43 -0.67 36.22
C ALA A 48 -33.71 0.08 34.92
N ASP A 49 -34.39 1.22 35.05
CA ASP A 49 -34.55 2.22 34.01
C ASP A 49 -33.82 3.47 34.47
N LEU A 50 -32.80 3.90 33.72
CA LEU A 50 -31.94 5.02 34.09
C LEU A 50 -31.95 6.08 32.99
N ARG A 51 -32.18 7.32 33.40
CA ARG A 51 -31.98 8.51 32.56
C ARG A 51 -30.92 9.38 33.17
N ALA A 52 -29.94 9.72 32.36
CA ALA A 52 -28.83 10.57 32.78
C ALA A 52 -28.65 11.73 31.80
N ASP A 53 -28.29 12.87 32.34
CA ASP A 53 -27.73 14.02 31.60
C ASP A 53 -26.59 14.57 32.43
N ILE A 54 -25.36 14.14 32.15
CA ILE A 54 -24.20 14.32 33.02
C ILE A 54 -22.98 14.79 32.22
N ALA A 55 -22.09 15.50 32.90
CA ALA A 55 -20.77 15.76 32.35
C ALA A 55 -19.96 14.45 32.30
N LEU A 56 -19.34 14.15 31.17
CA LEU A 56 -18.54 12.94 30.97
C LEU A 56 -17.39 12.84 31.98
N ALA A 57 -16.78 13.96 32.37
CA ALA A 57 -15.74 14.00 33.41
C ALA A 57 -16.22 13.54 34.81
N GLU A 58 -17.49 13.76 35.13
CA GLU A 58 -18.08 13.24 36.38
C GLU A 58 -18.31 11.73 36.31
N LEU A 59 -18.77 11.23 35.16
CA LEU A 59 -18.95 9.80 34.91
C LEU A 59 -17.62 9.03 35.08
N LEU A 60 -16.54 9.55 34.53
CA LEU A 60 -15.21 8.94 34.65
C LEU A 60 -14.79 8.75 36.11
N ARG A 61 -14.96 9.80 36.92
CA ARG A 61 -14.61 9.75 38.34
C ARG A 61 -15.47 8.74 39.13
N PHE A 62 -16.73 8.61 38.75
CA PHE A 62 -17.66 7.69 39.41
C PHE A 62 -17.43 6.23 38.97
N ALA A 63 -17.24 5.98 37.69
CA ALA A 63 -17.15 4.64 37.09
C ALA A 63 -15.73 4.05 37.11
N GLN A 64 -14.71 4.84 37.49
CA GLN A 64 -13.29 4.42 37.50
C GLN A 64 -12.88 3.79 36.15
N VAL A 65 -13.20 4.48 35.03
CA VAL A 65 -12.94 3.99 33.68
C VAL A 65 -11.47 4.23 33.36
N ASP A 66 -10.67 3.17 33.31
CA ASP A 66 -9.22 3.24 33.08
C ASP A 66 -8.84 3.31 31.58
N THR A 67 -9.81 3.12 30.68
CA THR A 67 -9.59 3.16 29.22
C THR A 67 -9.58 4.57 28.64
N LEU A 68 -9.98 5.58 29.43
CA LEU A 68 -10.00 6.98 29.03
C LEU A 68 -8.96 7.79 29.82
N GLU A 69 -8.03 8.46 29.15
CA GLU A 69 -7.04 9.36 29.76
C GLU A 69 -7.62 10.75 30.01
N GLN A 70 -8.40 11.25 29.07
CA GLN A 70 -9.03 12.57 29.12
C GLN A 70 -10.44 12.51 28.53
N VAL A 71 -11.37 13.20 29.19
CA VAL A 71 -12.73 13.35 28.65
C VAL A 71 -13.35 14.66 29.07
N SER A 72 -14.09 15.29 28.16
CA SER A 72 -14.96 16.42 28.42
C SER A 72 -16.24 16.29 27.62
N GLY A 73 -17.20 17.22 27.81
CA GLY A 73 -18.49 17.21 27.13
C GLY A 73 -19.61 16.61 27.97
N ARG A 74 -20.76 16.42 27.34
CA ARG A 74 -21.98 15.92 27.99
C ARG A 74 -22.44 14.60 27.41
N LEU A 75 -22.94 13.73 28.28
CA LEU A 75 -23.59 12.48 27.91
C LEU A 75 -25.06 12.50 28.35
N LYS A 76 -25.94 12.23 27.43
CA LYS A 76 -27.33 11.88 27.69
C LYS A 76 -27.51 10.39 27.51
N ALA A 77 -28.17 9.75 28.46
CA ALA A 77 -28.44 8.32 28.41
C ALA A 77 -29.89 8.03 28.78
N ASP A 78 -30.51 7.08 28.11
CA ASP A 78 -31.80 6.47 28.48
C ASP A 78 -31.57 4.95 28.35
N LEU A 79 -31.39 4.27 29.48
CA LEU A 79 -30.94 2.90 29.54
C LEU A 79 -31.88 2.02 30.32
N HIS A 80 -32.18 0.85 29.78
CA HIS A 80 -32.84 -0.25 30.43
C HIS A 80 -31.83 -1.36 30.73
N MET A 81 -31.77 -1.75 31.99
CA MET A 81 -30.81 -2.77 32.44
C MET A 81 -31.57 -3.90 33.13
N GLN A 82 -31.17 -5.13 32.86
CA GLN A 82 -31.70 -6.31 33.56
C GLN A 82 -30.64 -7.42 33.65
N GLY A 83 -30.71 -8.18 34.72
CA GLY A 83 -29.77 -9.29 34.92
C GLY A 83 -29.65 -9.69 36.39
N LYS A 84 -28.55 -10.38 36.73
CA LYS A 84 -28.25 -10.79 38.09
C LYS A 84 -27.01 -10.05 38.58
N LEU A 85 -27.12 -9.39 39.73
CA LEU A 85 -25.98 -8.78 40.40
C LEU A 85 -25.55 -9.63 41.60
N ARG A 86 -24.25 -9.73 41.80
CA ARG A 86 -23.66 -10.43 42.95
C ARG A 86 -24.11 -9.83 44.26
N ASP A 87 -24.08 -8.51 44.37
CA ASP A 87 -24.43 -7.74 45.57
C ASP A 87 -24.93 -6.35 45.14
N VAL A 88 -26.14 -6.01 45.55
CA VAL A 88 -26.76 -4.71 45.27
C VAL A 88 -26.15 -3.59 46.11
N GLY A 89 -25.58 -3.92 47.28
CA GLY A 89 -24.92 -2.96 48.18
C GLY A 89 -23.46 -2.66 47.81
N ASP A 90 -22.83 -3.50 46.94
CA ASP A 90 -21.44 -3.34 46.49
C ASP A 90 -21.37 -3.62 44.96
N ILE A 91 -21.92 -2.70 44.18
CA ILE A 91 -21.90 -2.80 42.71
C ILE A 91 -20.55 -2.33 42.21
N ARG A 92 -19.81 -3.24 41.55
CA ARG A 92 -18.53 -2.97 40.91
C ARG A 92 -18.65 -2.95 39.38
N PRO A 93 -17.77 -2.27 38.65
CA PRO A 93 -17.79 -2.29 37.18
C PRO A 93 -17.89 -3.69 36.58
N LYS A 94 -17.16 -4.68 37.13
CA LYS A 94 -17.21 -6.08 36.68
C LYS A 94 -18.56 -6.76 36.82
N ASP A 95 -19.41 -6.29 37.74
CA ASP A 95 -20.75 -6.84 37.93
C ASP A 95 -21.71 -6.41 36.81
N LEU A 96 -21.37 -5.34 36.07
CA LEU A 96 -22.13 -4.88 34.90
C LEU A 96 -22.03 -5.82 33.68
N ARG A 97 -21.01 -6.71 33.66
CA ARG A 97 -20.82 -7.68 32.54
C ARG A 97 -22.00 -8.63 32.36
N VAL A 98 -22.69 -8.94 33.42
CA VAL A 98 -23.80 -9.90 33.43
C VAL A 98 -25.16 -9.23 33.22
N LEU A 99 -25.19 -7.90 33.11
CA LEU A 99 -26.42 -7.16 32.82
C LEU A 99 -26.64 -7.05 31.30
N SER A 100 -27.86 -7.32 30.88
CA SER A 100 -28.32 -6.92 29.56
C SER A 100 -28.69 -5.45 29.59
N ILE A 101 -27.99 -4.62 28.82
CA ILE A 101 -28.19 -3.17 28.74
C ILE A 101 -28.77 -2.85 27.36
N THR A 102 -29.87 -2.11 27.32
CA THR A 102 -30.46 -1.60 26.07
C THR A 102 -30.83 -0.14 26.25
N GLY A 103 -30.89 0.63 25.15
CA GLY A 103 -31.27 2.03 25.21
C GLY A 103 -30.50 2.92 24.28
N THR A 104 -30.36 4.20 24.65
CA THR A 104 -29.67 5.19 23.83
C THR A 104 -28.64 5.96 24.62
N LEU A 105 -27.54 6.27 23.95
CA LEU A 105 -26.51 7.21 24.41
C LEU A 105 -26.36 8.31 23.38
N ALA A 106 -26.33 9.56 23.83
CA ALA A 106 -26.03 10.70 22.97
C ALA A 106 -24.94 11.56 23.60
N SER A 107 -23.90 11.82 22.85
CA SER A 107 -22.83 12.74 23.24
C SER A 107 -22.88 13.99 22.38
N ARG A 108 -22.52 15.13 22.96
CA ARG A 108 -22.45 16.40 22.24
C ARG A 108 -21.20 17.15 22.67
N ASP A 109 -20.45 17.61 21.65
CA ASP A 109 -19.21 18.38 21.79
C ASP A 109 -18.24 17.75 22.79
N ALA A 110 -18.08 16.42 22.71
CA ALA A 110 -17.20 15.71 23.61
C ALA A 110 -15.77 15.67 23.08
N THR A 111 -14.83 15.66 24.00
CA THR A 111 -13.42 15.38 23.74
C THR A 111 -13.07 14.07 24.43
N LEU A 112 -12.45 13.15 23.69
CA LEU A 112 -12.05 11.84 24.23
C LEU A 112 -10.58 11.56 23.87
N LYS A 113 -9.78 11.20 24.87
CA LYS A 113 -8.46 10.60 24.69
C LYS A 113 -8.47 9.18 25.26
N LEU A 114 -8.35 8.20 24.37
CA LEU A 114 -8.31 6.78 24.73
C LEU A 114 -6.89 6.37 25.11
N LYS A 115 -6.76 5.55 26.16
CA LYS A 115 -5.48 5.01 26.59
C LYS A 115 -4.84 4.14 25.51
N GLY A 116 -3.59 4.43 25.18
CA GLY A 116 -2.87 3.73 24.12
C GLY A 116 -3.30 4.11 22.70
N VAL A 117 -4.21 5.08 22.56
CA VAL A 117 -4.51 5.75 21.29
C VAL A 117 -3.87 7.13 21.32
N ARG A 118 -3.04 7.42 20.33
CA ARG A 118 -2.18 8.59 20.33
C ARG A 118 -2.95 9.91 20.28
N HIS A 119 -3.98 9.98 19.45
CA HIS A 119 -4.67 11.23 19.16
C HIS A 119 -5.94 11.40 19.99
N THR A 120 -6.22 12.65 20.30
CA THR A 120 -7.47 13.06 20.93
C THR A 120 -8.55 13.15 19.87
N ILE A 121 -9.73 12.64 20.16
CA ILE A 121 -10.95 12.81 19.36
C ILE A 121 -11.65 14.06 19.92
N GLU A 122 -11.85 15.06 19.09
CA GLU A 122 -12.45 16.34 19.45
C GLU A 122 -13.80 16.54 18.78
N HIS A 123 -14.61 17.42 19.33
CA HIS A 123 -15.94 17.78 18.80
C HIS A 123 -16.83 16.56 18.49
N LEU A 124 -16.77 15.54 19.37
CA LEU A 124 -17.51 14.31 19.17
C LEU A 124 -19.00 14.50 19.46
N ASP A 125 -19.78 14.45 18.41
CA ASP A 125 -21.23 14.29 18.43
C ASP A 125 -21.58 12.86 18.04
N ALA A 126 -22.25 12.12 18.92
CA ALA A 126 -22.60 10.73 18.65
C ALA A 126 -24.01 10.42 19.14
N ASP A 127 -24.76 9.67 18.33
CA ASP A 127 -26.03 9.08 18.67
C ASP A 127 -25.91 7.55 18.53
N LEU A 128 -26.02 6.85 19.66
CA LEU A 128 -25.78 5.42 19.77
C LEU A 128 -27.02 4.70 20.30
N SER A 129 -27.36 3.56 19.71
CA SER A 129 -28.35 2.61 20.26
C SER A 129 -27.60 1.42 20.85
N ILE A 130 -27.78 1.18 22.15
CA ILE A 130 -27.09 0.13 22.92
C ILE A 130 -27.93 -1.16 22.88
N HIS A 131 -27.27 -2.28 22.58
CA HIS A 131 -27.87 -3.62 22.57
C HIS A 131 -26.89 -4.61 23.23
N GLY A 132 -27.02 -4.79 24.53
CA GLY A 132 -26.09 -5.62 25.32
C GLY A 132 -24.70 -4.99 25.40
N ASN A 133 -23.72 -5.67 24.84
CA ASN A 133 -22.32 -5.20 24.81
C ASN A 133 -22.02 -4.27 23.64
N ASP A 134 -22.88 -4.23 22.66
CA ASP A 134 -22.67 -3.57 21.38
C ASP A 134 -23.44 -2.26 21.28
N ALA A 135 -22.98 -1.36 20.42
CA ALA A 135 -23.68 -0.14 20.08
C ALA A 135 -23.82 0.02 18.56
N THR A 136 -25.03 0.37 18.10
CA THR A 136 -25.24 0.83 16.73
C THR A 136 -25.04 2.34 16.68
N VAL A 137 -24.15 2.80 15.81
CA VAL A 137 -23.88 4.21 15.53
C VAL A 137 -24.87 4.69 14.49
N GLN A 138 -25.86 5.47 14.91
CA GLN A 138 -26.85 6.09 14.01
C GLN A 138 -26.24 7.30 13.30
N GLY A 139 -25.36 8.03 13.99
CA GLY A 139 -24.57 9.13 13.46
C GLY A 139 -23.45 9.46 14.45
N LEU A 140 -22.25 9.54 13.94
CA LEU A 140 -21.09 10.03 14.68
C LEU A 140 -20.36 11.04 13.80
N LYS A 141 -20.10 12.20 14.38
CA LYS A 141 -19.25 13.23 13.82
C LYS A 141 -18.18 13.57 14.84
N ALA A 142 -16.95 13.67 14.40
CA ALA A 142 -15.82 14.00 15.26
C ALA A 142 -14.74 14.71 14.45
N GLU A 143 -13.76 15.23 15.13
CA GLU A 143 -12.54 15.76 14.56
C GLU A 143 -11.33 15.00 15.11
N LEU A 144 -10.44 14.59 14.21
CA LEU A 144 -9.19 13.90 14.53
C LEU A 144 -8.04 14.64 13.84
N GLN A 145 -7.20 15.33 14.63
CA GLN A 145 -6.09 16.15 14.11
C GLN A 145 -6.54 17.14 13.01
N GLY A 146 -7.61 17.88 13.27
CA GLY A 146 -8.17 18.85 12.31
C GLY A 146 -8.93 18.24 11.13
N SER A 147 -9.02 16.91 11.05
CA SER A 147 -9.75 16.19 10.01
C SER A 147 -11.13 15.78 10.49
N ALA A 148 -12.20 16.27 9.82
CA ALA A 148 -13.56 15.88 10.16
C ALA A 148 -13.80 14.41 9.77
N VAL A 149 -14.43 13.66 10.66
CA VAL A 149 -14.76 12.24 10.52
C VAL A 149 -16.25 12.04 10.70
N VAL A 150 -16.88 11.35 9.77
CA VAL A 150 -18.30 10.94 9.90
C VAL A 150 -18.35 9.42 9.81
N LEU A 151 -18.98 8.78 10.80
CA LEU A 151 -19.09 7.33 10.88
C LEU A 151 -20.54 6.90 11.09
N THR A 152 -20.90 5.76 10.47
CA THR A 152 -22.10 4.99 10.77
C THR A 152 -21.76 3.51 10.80
N GLY A 153 -22.40 2.73 11.67
CA GLY A 153 -22.09 1.29 11.76
C GLY A 153 -22.31 0.71 13.14
N THR A 154 -21.45 -0.20 13.55
CA THR A 154 -21.57 -0.92 14.82
C THR A 154 -20.24 -0.87 15.58
N LEU A 155 -20.30 -0.58 16.87
CA LEU A 155 -19.20 -0.69 17.82
C LEU A 155 -19.45 -1.96 18.65
N ARG A 156 -18.81 -3.06 18.29
CA ARG A 156 -18.94 -4.30 19.03
C ARG A 156 -18.06 -4.28 20.27
N ASN A 157 -18.58 -4.86 21.32
CA ASN A 157 -17.89 -4.94 22.61
C ASN A 157 -17.59 -3.55 23.22
N LEU A 158 -18.42 -2.53 22.90
CA LEU A 158 -18.22 -1.16 23.39
C LEU A 158 -18.30 -1.10 24.91
N MET A 159 -19.36 -1.67 25.50
CA MET A 159 -19.57 -1.60 26.96
C MET A 159 -18.45 -2.30 27.74
N PRO A 160 -18.03 -3.52 27.41
CA PRO A 160 -16.86 -4.13 28.02
C PRO A 160 -15.56 -3.34 27.81
N TYR A 161 -15.33 -2.80 26.61
CA TYR A 161 -14.15 -1.99 26.30
C TYR A 161 -14.04 -0.75 27.19
N LEU A 162 -15.17 -0.09 27.45
CA LEU A 162 -15.19 1.11 28.30
C LEU A 162 -15.08 0.79 29.79
N LEU A 163 -15.56 -0.38 30.24
CA LEU A 163 -15.72 -0.69 31.67
C LEU A 163 -14.66 -1.64 32.22
N PHE A 164 -13.88 -2.32 31.37
CA PHE A 164 -12.97 -3.37 31.81
C PHE A 164 -11.63 -3.30 31.07
N ASP A 165 -10.56 -3.60 31.78
CA ASP A 165 -9.23 -3.72 31.20
C ASP A 165 -9.13 -4.89 30.20
N ASP A 166 -8.14 -4.84 29.31
CA ASP A 166 -7.78 -5.87 28.34
C ASP A 166 -8.88 -6.29 27.35
N GLN A 167 -9.92 -5.48 27.22
CA GLN A 167 -10.97 -5.70 26.23
C GLN A 167 -10.62 -5.02 24.92
N ARG A 168 -11.16 -5.57 23.83
CA ARG A 168 -10.98 -4.99 22.49
C ARG A 168 -12.29 -4.41 21.99
N LEU A 169 -12.20 -3.21 21.43
CA LEU A 169 -13.28 -2.59 20.67
C LEU A 169 -13.17 -3.02 19.21
N VAL A 170 -14.26 -3.53 18.63
CA VAL A 170 -14.34 -3.82 17.20
C VAL A 170 -15.27 -2.80 16.54
N ILE A 171 -14.72 -2.06 15.57
CA ILE A 171 -15.43 -1.02 14.82
C ILE A 171 -15.75 -1.55 13.43
N GLU A 172 -17.02 -1.85 13.18
CA GLU A 172 -17.53 -2.23 11.85
C GLU A 172 -18.34 -1.05 11.30
N ALA A 173 -17.78 -0.27 10.37
CA ALA A 173 -18.36 1.01 10.01
C ALA A 173 -18.17 1.39 8.53
N LYS A 174 -18.97 2.38 8.12
CA LYS A 174 -18.73 3.18 6.92
C LYS A 174 -18.31 4.56 7.36
N GLY A 175 -17.18 5.03 6.82
CA GLY A 175 -16.60 6.33 7.16
C GLY A 175 -16.52 7.24 5.96
N SER A 176 -16.73 8.54 6.20
CA SER A 176 -16.50 9.59 5.21
C SER A 176 -15.66 10.69 5.86
N LEU A 177 -14.59 11.05 5.17
CA LEU A 177 -13.62 12.06 5.60
C LEU A 177 -13.38 13.02 4.43
N PRO A 178 -13.74 14.30 4.55
CA PRO A 178 -13.49 15.29 3.49
C PRO A 178 -12.00 15.50 3.22
N HIS A 179 -11.19 15.45 4.28
CA HIS A 179 -9.75 15.68 4.17
C HIS A 179 -8.98 14.86 5.20
N ILE A 180 -7.80 14.34 4.81
CA ILE A 180 -6.83 13.72 5.71
C ILE A 180 -5.46 14.32 5.43
N ASP A 181 -4.84 14.92 6.45
CA ASP A 181 -3.41 15.16 6.50
C ASP A 181 -2.73 13.98 7.20
N LEU A 182 -2.15 13.07 6.41
CA LEU A 182 -1.51 11.87 6.95
C LEU A 182 -0.26 12.23 7.77
N ALA A 183 0.47 13.28 7.38
CA ALA A 183 1.64 13.74 8.13
C ALA A 183 1.23 14.20 9.53
N ALA A 184 0.14 14.95 9.68
CA ALA A 184 -0.39 15.35 10.98
C ALA A 184 -0.80 14.14 11.83
N LEU A 185 -1.41 13.12 11.22
CA LEU A 185 -1.83 11.90 11.93
C LEU A 185 -0.66 11.05 12.47
N ILE A 186 0.50 11.09 11.82
CA ILE A 186 1.67 10.25 12.22
C ILE A 186 2.82 11.06 12.82
N SER A 187 2.72 12.40 12.90
CA SER A 187 3.74 13.27 13.51
C SER A 187 3.92 12.98 15.01
N SER A 188 5.17 13.07 15.50
CA SER A 188 5.49 12.87 16.90
C SER A 188 4.95 14.01 17.77
N GLU A 189 4.41 13.68 18.97
CA GLU A 189 3.99 14.72 19.92
C GLU A 189 5.20 15.60 20.29
N GLY A 190 5.08 16.92 20.13
CA GLY A 190 6.15 17.87 20.46
C GLY A 190 7.18 18.08 19.34
N ALA A 191 7.01 17.48 18.16
CA ALA A 191 7.85 17.82 17.02
C ALA A 191 7.67 19.30 16.66
N SER A 192 8.79 20.05 16.59
CA SER A 192 8.77 21.41 16.06
C SER A 192 8.38 21.35 14.59
N SER A 193 7.72 22.39 14.08
CA SER A 193 7.24 22.47 12.69
C SER A 193 8.30 22.21 11.61
N ASN A 194 9.57 22.09 11.98
CA ASN A 194 10.70 21.85 11.09
C ASN A 194 11.30 20.42 11.20
N ALA A 195 10.84 19.59 12.14
CA ALA A 195 11.34 18.21 12.28
C ALA A 195 10.27 17.23 11.78
N LYS A 196 10.57 16.51 10.69
CA LYS A 196 9.72 15.42 10.16
C LYS A 196 9.91 14.15 11.02
N ASP A 197 9.55 14.25 12.30
CA ASP A 197 9.61 13.10 13.22
C ASP A 197 8.25 12.41 13.22
N TYR A 198 8.17 11.33 12.46
CA TYR A 198 7.00 10.47 12.41
C TYR A 198 7.11 9.31 13.40
N THR A 199 5.98 8.86 13.93
CA THR A 199 5.90 7.63 14.71
C THR A 199 4.59 6.91 14.38
N LEU A 200 4.70 5.80 13.70
CA LEU A 200 3.56 4.93 13.40
C LEU A 200 3.35 3.93 14.54
N THR A 201 2.20 3.99 15.17
CA THR A 201 1.80 3.05 16.23
C THR A 201 0.38 2.56 15.95
N LEU A 202 0.20 1.25 15.87
CA LEU A 202 -1.12 0.64 15.73
C LEU A 202 -1.60 0.13 17.08
N PRO A 203 -2.82 0.54 17.54
CA PRO A 203 -3.36 0.11 18.83
C PRO A 203 -3.69 -1.38 18.80
N ASN A 204 -3.43 -2.07 19.92
CA ASN A 204 -3.78 -3.48 20.07
C ASN A 204 -5.23 -3.69 20.59
N SER A 205 -5.79 -2.65 21.19
CA SER A 205 -7.12 -2.67 21.81
C SER A 205 -8.27 -2.33 20.85
N ILE A 206 -7.97 -1.96 19.60
CA ILE A 206 -8.97 -1.58 18.59
C ILE A 206 -8.77 -2.47 17.35
N GLU A 207 -9.86 -3.09 16.92
CA GLU A 207 -9.97 -3.76 15.62
C GLU A 207 -10.89 -2.94 14.72
N LEU A 208 -10.54 -2.82 13.42
CA LEU A 208 -11.30 -2.07 12.43
C LEU A 208 -11.74 -2.97 11.29
N ASP A 209 -12.97 -2.75 10.84
CA ASP A 209 -13.49 -3.16 9.54
C ASP A 209 -14.26 -1.97 8.98
N LEU A 210 -13.62 -1.17 8.13
CA LEU A 210 -14.10 0.13 7.70
C LEU A 210 -14.19 0.22 6.18
N GLN A 211 -15.36 0.57 5.66
CA GLN A 211 -15.51 1.06 4.30
C GLN A 211 -15.31 2.57 4.31
N ALA A 212 -14.16 3.01 3.83
CA ALA A 212 -13.75 4.41 3.87
C ALA A 212 -13.95 5.12 2.53
N ARG A 213 -14.46 6.35 2.60
CA ARG A 213 -14.41 7.32 1.52
C ARG A 213 -13.67 8.56 2.01
N VAL A 214 -12.66 8.98 1.27
CA VAL A 214 -11.89 10.18 1.58
C VAL A 214 -11.86 11.07 0.34
N ASP A 215 -12.29 12.33 0.45
CA ASP A 215 -12.32 13.20 -0.71
C ASP A 215 -10.90 13.65 -1.09
N GLU A 216 -10.06 13.96 -0.10
CA GLU A 216 -8.66 14.34 -0.29
C GLU A 216 -7.77 13.79 0.81
N LEU A 217 -6.64 13.22 0.44
CA LEU A 217 -5.54 12.83 1.33
C LEU A 217 -4.26 13.53 0.87
N VAL A 218 -3.56 14.13 1.81
CA VAL A 218 -2.26 14.77 1.60
C VAL A 218 -1.22 14.11 2.49
N PHE A 219 -0.05 13.84 1.92
CA PHE A 219 1.13 13.40 2.66
C PHE A 219 2.37 14.04 2.03
N GLU A 220 2.93 15.03 2.68
CA GLU A 220 4.01 15.87 2.14
C GLU A 220 3.60 16.48 0.77
N GLU A 221 4.29 16.15 -0.32
CA GLU A 221 3.97 16.59 -1.68
C GLU A 221 2.94 15.68 -2.38
N PHE A 222 2.74 14.47 -1.86
CA PHE A 222 1.80 13.51 -2.43
C PHE A 222 0.35 13.91 -2.15
N LYS A 223 -0.47 13.88 -3.18
CA LYS A 223 -1.88 14.20 -3.10
C LYS A 223 -2.74 13.15 -3.81
N ALA A 224 -3.69 12.57 -3.07
CA ALA A 224 -4.69 11.66 -3.61
C ALA A 224 -6.10 12.22 -3.42
N THR A 225 -6.98 11.99 -4.38
CA THR A 225 -8.38 12.45 -4.33
C THR A 225 -9.36 11.33 -4.67
N GLY A 226 -10.58 11.45 -4.16
CA GLY A 226 -11.66 10.50 -4.44
C GLY A 226 -11.34 9.07 -3.99
N ILE A 227 -10.68 8.94 -2.83
CA ILE A 227 -10.24 7.65 -2.31
C ILE A 227 -11.46 6.84 -1.85
N THR A 228 -11.51 5.59 -2.27
CA THR A 228 -12.39 4.57 -1.71
C THR A 228 -11.56 3.39 -1.28
N ALA A 229 -11.78 2.89 -0.07
CA ALA A 229 -10.97 1.80 0.46
C ALA A 229 -11.74 0.92 1.44
N SER A 230 -11.41 -0.37 1.45
CA SER A 230 -11.75 -1.26 2.56
C SER A 230 -10.54 -1.35 3.48
N VAL A 231 -10.71 -0.93 4.72
CA VAL A 231 -9.65 -0.90 5.72
C VAL A 231 -9.96 -1.92 6.81
N SER A 232 -9.07 -2.84 7.04
CA SER A 232 -9.14 -3.75 8.19
C SER A 232 -7.88 -3.65 9.03
N MET A 233 -8.05 -3.63 10.35
CA MET A 233 -6.95 -3.68 11.30
C MET A 233 -7.28 -4.71 12.37
N LYS A 234 -6.43 -5.72 12.53
CA LYS A 234 -6.59 -6.76 13.53
C LYS A 234 -5.23 -7.21 14.05
N GLY A 235 -5.08 -7.21 15.37
CA GLY A 235 -3.84 -7.64 16.01
C GLY A 235 -2.61 -6.91 15.48
N LYS A 236 -2.70 -5.58 15.28
CA LYS A 236 -1.65 -4.72 14.72
C LYS A 236 -1.25 -5.04 13.27
N VAL A 237 -2.07 -5.72 12.52
CA VAL A 237 -1.92 -5.87 11.06
C VAL A 237 -2.97 -4.99 10.39
N LEU A 238 -2.50 -4.00 9.65
CA LEU A 238 -3.34 -3.09 8.85
C LEU A 238 -3.37 -3.57 7.41
N ARG A 239 -4.57 -3.75 6.86
CA ARG A 239 -4.80 -4.03 5.44
C ARG A 239 -5.72 -2.98 4.87
N VAL A 240 -5.34 -2.44 3.74
CA VAL A 240 -6.17 -1.51 2.95
C VAL A 240 -6.31 -2.11 1.56
N SER A 241 -7.37 -2.87 1.35
CA SER A 241 -7.63 -3.57 0.07
C SER A 241 -9.09 -4.03 -0.01
N PRO A 242 -9.81 -3.76 -1.14
CA PRO A 242 -9.34 -2.97 -2.28
C PRO A 242 -9.24 -1.48 -1.96
N MET A 243 -8.40 -0.77 -2.72
CA MET A 243 -8.25 0.69 -2.65
C MET A 243 -8.23 1.27 -4.05
N SER A 244 -8.85 2.43 -4.24
CA SER A 244 -8.84 3.19 -5.50
C SER A 244 -8.80 4.68 -5.22
N PHE A 245 -8.00 5.42 -5.97
CA PHE A 245 -7.89 6.89 -5.87
C PHE A 245 -7.33 7.51 -7.16
N ALA A 246 -7.47 8.83 -7.29
CA ALA A 246 -6.85 9.61 -8.36
C ALA A 246 -5.63 10.36 -7.81
N THR A 247 -4.53 10.37 -8.57
CA THR A 247 -3.31 11.13 -8.33
C THR A 247 -2.56 11.35 -9.64
N ALA A 248 -1.67 12.34 -9.72
CA ALA A 248 -0.85 12.63 -10.89
C ALA A 248 -1.65 12.56 -12.21
N SER A 249 -2.83 13.18 -12.22
CA SER A 249 -3.76 13.24 -13.36
C SER A 249 -4.27 11.88 -13.88
N GLY A 250 -4.08 10.80 -13.14
CA GLY A 250 -4.51 9.44 -13.47
C GLY A 250 -5.17 8.73 -12.31
N LYS A 251 -5.24 7.40 -12.38
CA LYS A 251 -5.93 6.56 -11.39
C LYS A 251 -5.05 5.42 -10.91
N VAL A 252 -5.09 5.17 -9.61
CA VAL A 252 -4.42 4.03 -8.95
C VAL A 252 -5.47 3.11 -8.33
N ASN A 253 -5.30 1.81 -8.54
CA ASN A 253 -6.07 0.76 -7.86
C ASN A 253 -5.09 -0.21 -7.22
N GLY A 254 -5.43 -0.75 -6.07
CA GLY A 254 -4.54 -1.72 -5.43
C GLY A 254 -4.86 -1.96 -3.97
N GLY A 255 -3.82 -2.20 -3.19
CA GLY A 255 -3.92 -2.37 -1.75
C GLY A 255 -2.56 -2.45 -1.09
N LEU A 256 -2.58 -2.33 0.22
CA LEU A 256 -1.39 -2.46 1.06
C LEU A 256 -1.67 -3.32 2.29
N GLU A 257 -0.61 -3.93 2.80
CA GLU A 257 -0.59 -4.62 4.09
C GLU A 257 0.64 -4.15 4.88
N LEU A 258 0.42 -3.78 6.14
CA LEU A 258 1.45 -3.39 7.09
C LEU A 258 1.32 -4.26 8.34
N ASP A 259 2.39 -4.97 8.70
CA ASP A 259 2.44 -5.83 9.88
C ASP A 259 3.27 -5.18 11.00
N ALA A 260 2.59 -4.58 11.97
CA ALA A 260 3.22 -3.92 13.12
C ALA A 260 3.18 -4.77 14.42
N ARG A 261 3.13 -6.10 14.31
CA ARG A 261 3.11 -6.99 15.47
C ARG A 261 4.43 -6.98 16.23
N ASP A 262 5.53 -6.93 15.51
CA ASP A 262 6.86 -6.81 16.11
C ASP A 262 7.28 -5.33 16.20
N ALA A 263 7.09 -4.72 17.37
CA ALA A 263 7.43 -3.33 17.60
C ALA A 263 8.95 -3.07 17.77
N SER A 264 9.77 -4.14 17.84
CA SER A 264 11.19 -4.03 18.19
C SER A 264 12.11 -3.77 17.00
N SER A 265 11.64 -3.99 15.76
CA SER A 265 12.52 -3.92 14.61
C SER A 265 11.97 -3.05 13.47
N SER A 266 11.12 -3.61 12.67
CA SER A 266 10.54 -2.95 11.50
C SER A 266 9.25 -3.65 11.09
N TYR A 267 8.38 -2.91 10.44
CA TYR A 267 7.08 -3.38 9.99
C TYR A 267 7.18 -3.83 8.53
N PRO A 268 6.99 -5.11 8.22
CA PRO A 268 6.83 -5.54 6.83
C PRO A 268 5.69 -4.75 6.16
N LEU A 269 6.03 -4.05 5.08
CA LEU A 269 5.09 -3.32 4.24
C LEU A 269 5.05 -3.97 2.87
N ALA A 270 3.88 -4.41 2.43
CA ALA A 270 3.62 -4.91 1.09
C ALA A 270 2.60 -4.04 0.39
N ILE A 271 2.86 -3.64 -0.87
CA ILE A 271 1.96 -2.85 -1.70
C ILE A 271 1.84 -3.50 -3.06
N ASN A 272 0.60 -3.65 -3.54
CA ASN A 272 0.31 -4.00 -4.92
C ASN A 272 -0.53 -2.88 -5.52
N ALA A 273 -0.09 -2.33 -6.64
CA ALA A 273 -0.77 -1.22 -7.29
C ALA A 273 -0.80 -1.37 -8.81
N THR A 274 -1.92 -0.96 -9.40
CA THR A 274 -2.08 -0.78 -10.85
C THR A 274 -2.29 0.71 -11.11
N LEU A 275 -1.39 1.29 -11.85
CA LEU A 275 -1.39 2.68 -12.27
C LEU A 275 -2.00 2.76 -13.67
N ASN A 276 -2.94 3.67 -13.87
CA ASN A 276 -3.60 3.88 -15.15
C ASN A 276 -3.55 5.34 -15.51
N ASP A 277 -2.94 5.62 -16.67
CA ASP A 277 -2.88 6.96 -17.26
C ASP A 277 -2.30 8.03 -16.32
N ILE A 278 -1.23 7.67 -15.60
CA ILE A 278 -0.52 8.56 -14.68
C ILE A 278 0.42 9.48 -15.45
N GLU A 279 0.42 10.76 -15.15
CA GLU A 279 1.40 11.71 -15.66
C GLU A 279 2.74 11.53 -14.94
N LEU A 280 3.74 11.06 -15.67
CA LEU A 280 5.01 10.63 -15.08
C LEU A 280 5.78 11.77 -14.42
N GLN A 281 5.78 12.96 -15.02
CA GLN A 281 6.44 14.13 -14.46
C GLN A 281 5.84 14.55 -13.11
N GLN A 282 4.50 14.52 -13.02
CA GLN A 282 3.80 14.85 -11.77
C GLN A 282 4.06 13.78 -10.70
N LEU A 283 4.05 12.49 -11.08
CA LEU A 283 4.36 11.38 -10.17
C LEU A 283 5.76 11.54 -9.55
N PHE A 284 6.78 11.82 -10.39
CA PHE A 284 8.14 12.05 -9.89
C PHE A 284 8.21 13.23 -8.94
N ARG A 285 7.52 14.33 -9.23
CA ARG A 285 7.46 15.50 -8.34
C ARG A 285 6.81 15.17 -7.01
N GLU A 286 5.65 14.51 -7.00
CA GLU A 286 4.91 14.16 -5.79
C GLU A 286 5.70 13.20 -4.88
N PHE A 287 6.56 12.36 -5.47
CA PHE A 287 7.44 11.46 -4.73
C PHE A 287 8.88 11.97 -4.58
N GLN A 288 9.10 13.30 -4.79
CA GLN A 288 10.41 13.95 -4.61
C GLN A 288 11.52 13.22 -5.37
N ASP A 289 11.25 12.90 -6.65
CA ASP A 289 12.12 12.15 -7.55
C ASP A 289 12.57 10.78 -7.00
N PHE A 290 11.78 10.20 -6.08
CA PHE A 290 12.08 8.95 -5.35
C PHE A 290 13.39 8.99 -4.57
N GLY A 291 13.83 10.18 -4.16
CA GLY A 291 15.06 10.40 -3.40
C GLY A 291 16.35 10.16 -4.18
N GLN A 292 16.32 10.21 -5.52
CA GLN A 292 17.49 10.04 -6.39
C GLN A 292 17.65 11.24 -7.33
N ASP A 293 18.89 11.51 -7.77
CA ASP A 293 19.25 12.68 -8.60
C ASP A 293 19.51 12.32 -10.07
N PHE A 294 19.53 11.05 -10.45
CA PHE A 294 19.89 10.60 -11.80
C PHE A 294 18.85 11.03 -12.84
N ILE A 295 17.56 10.72 -12.60
CA ILE A 295 16.48 11.10 -13.48
C ILE A 295 15.33 11.71 -12.65
N GLY A 296 15.12 13.01 -12.75
CA GLY A 296 14.10 13.71 -11.99
C GLY A 296 12.93 14.17 -12.84
N HIS A 297 11.89 14.69 -12.18
CA HIS A 297 10.68 15.23 -12.81
C HIS A 297 10.96 16.26 -13.93
N ARG A 298 12.12 16.91 -13.91
CA ARG A 298 12.51 17.87 -14.96
C ARG A 298 12.96 17.19 -16.24
N HIS A 299 13.43 15.94 -16.13
CA HIS A 299 14.02 15.21 -17.25
C HIS A 299 13.01 14.33 -17.97
N ILE A 300 11.94 13.88 -17.28
CA ILE A 300 11.04 12.85 -17.83
C ILE A 300 9.62 13.39 -17.98
N SER A 301 8.94 12.95 -19.03
CA SER A 301 7.50 13.18 -19.24
C SER A 301 6.88 12.02 -20.00
N GLY A 302 5.55 11.91 -19.98
CA GLY A 302 4.78 10.87 -20.64
C GLY A 302 3.60 10.42 -19.78
N ARG A 303 2.74 9.59 -20.39
CA ARG A 303 1.61 8.96 -19.70
C ARG A 303 1.96 7.50 -19.41
N THR A 304 1.83 7.08 -18.15
CA THR A 304 2.25 5.74 -17.77
C THR A 304 1.09 4.86 -17.32
N LYS A 305 1.22 3.58 -17.67
CA LYS A 305 0.50 2.46 -17.07
C LYS A 305 1.53 1.55 -16.44
N ALA A 306 1.28 1.12 -15.20
CA ALA A 306 2.21 0.23 -14.53
C ALA A 306 1.49 -0.74 -13.60
N GLN A 307 2.11 -1.91 -13.40
CA GLN A 307 1.80 -2.82 -12.30
C GLN A 307 3.00 -2.83 -11.37
N VAL A 308 2.74 -2.61 -10.08
CA VAL A 308 3.78 -2.47 -9.06
C VAL A 308 3.54 -3.50 -7.98
N ALA A 309 4.55 -4.31 -7.70
CA ALA A 309 4.63 -5.17 -6.53
C ALA A 309 5.82 -4.73 -5.67
N PHE A 310 5.53 -4.15 -4.52
CA PHE A 310 6.51 -3.54 -3.63
C PHE A 310 6.49 -4.21 -2.27
N ASN A 311 7.66 -4.54 -1.75
CA ASN A 311 7.87 -5.07 -0.41
C ASN A 311 9.10 -4.41 0.21
N ALA A 312 8.94 -3.80 1.38
CA ALA A 312 10.07 -3.26 2.14
C ALA A 312 9.74 -3.26 3.63
N PRO A 313 10.74 -3.42 4.51
CA PRO A 313 10.57 -3.14 5.92
C PRO A 313 10.45 -1.62 6.14
N LEU A 314 9.47 -1.22 6.95
CA LEU A 314 9.22 0.16 7.35
C LEU A 314 9.54 0.30 8.84
N SER A 315 10.39 1.24 9.23
CA SER A 315 10.62 1.51 10.64
C SER A 315 9.40 2.18 11.30
N PRO A 316 9.25 2.12 12.63
CA PRO A 316 8.22 2.91 13.32
C PRO A 316 8.31 4.42 13.03
N SER A 317 9.48 4.94 12.69
CA SER A 317 9.72 6.33 12.28
C SER A 317 9.46 6.58 10.79
N MET A 318 8.73 5.70 10.10
CA MET A 318 8.34 5.80 8.68
C MET A 318 9.51 5.82 7.68
N LYS A 319 10.67 5.28 8.07
CA LYS A 319 11.81 5.14 7.16
C LYS A 319 11.82 3.75 6.54
N LEU A 320 11.86 3.69 5.22
CA LEU A 320 12.02 2.45 4.47
C LEU A 320 13.45 1.92 4.60
N ASP A 321 13.59 0.61 4.72
CA ASP A 321 14.87 -0.08 4.61
C ASP A 321 15.15 -0.32 3.11
N MET A 322 15.96 0.55 2.53
CA MET A 322 16.25 0.53 1.09
C MET A 322 17.13 -0.66 0.69
N ASP A 323 17.92 -1.21 1.60
CA ASP A 323 18.77 -2.38 1.32
C ASP A 323 17.94 -3.66 1.19
N ARG A 324 16.86 -3.74 1.96
CA ARG A 324 15.91 -4.88 1.94
C ARG A 324 14.67 -4.64 1.10
N LEU A 325 14.60 -3.51 0.41
CA LEU A 325 13.52 -3.21 -0.53
C LEU A 325 13.58 -4.15 -1.74
N VAL A 326 12.43 -4.72 -2.08
CA VAL A 326 12.20 -5.47 -3.32
C VAL A 326 10.98 -4.90 -4.02
N CYS A 327 11.16 -4.42 -5.24
CA CYS A 327 10.06 -3.90 -6.04
C CYS A 327 10.18 -4.39 -7.48
N VAL A 328 9.08 -4.85 -8.04
CA VAL A 328 8.96 -5.20 -9.46
C VAL A 328 7.91 -4.29 -10.07
N ILE A 329 8.27 -3.67 -11.19
CA ILE A 329 7.43 -2.71 -11.90
C ILE A 329 7.35 -3.12 -13.37
N ASP A 330 6.19 -3.59 -13.80
CA ASP A 330 5.87 -3.70 -15.23
C ASP A 330 5.34 -2.34 -15.68
N ILE A 331 6.09 -1.64 -16.53
CA ILE A 331 5.79 -0.25 -16.92
C ILE A 331 5.64 -0.11 -18.43
N GLY A 332 4.63 0.63 -18.84
CA GLY A 332 4.47 1.17 -20.17
C GLY A 332 4.35 2.69 -20.13
N VAL A 333 5.13 3.39 -20.94
CA VAL A 333 5.08 4.85 -21.08
C VAL A 333 4.70 5.21 -22.50
N ASP A 334 3.60 5.93 -22.65
CA ASP A 334 3.13 6.43 -23.94
C ASP A 334 3.48 7.92 -24.09
N ASN A 335 3.87 8.33 -25.31
CA ASN A 335 4.24 9.71 -25.66
C ASN A 335 5.28 10.29 -24.70
N GLY A 336 6.33 9.51 -24.42
CA GLY A 336 7.36 9.88 -23.48
C GLY A 336 8.42 10.79 -24.09
N ALA A 337 9.07 11.57 -23.20
CA ALA A 337 10.26 12.32 -23.56
C ALA A 337 11.26 12.34 -22.40
N ILE A 338 12.56 12.36 -22.77
CA ILE A 338 13.67 12.62 -21.85
C ILE A 338 14.37 13.89 -22.32
N LYS A 339 14.45 14.90 -21.44
CA LYS A 339 14.98 16.23 -21.77
C LYS A 339 16.12 16.63 -20.85
N GLY A 340 17.20 17.16 -21.44
CA GLY A 340 18.30 17.77 -20.71
C GLY A 340 19.03 16.82 -19.73
N HIS A 341 18.98 15.51 -19.98
CA HIS A 341 19.64 14.52 -19.12
C HIS A 341 21.13 14.47 -19.40
N ALA A 342 21.94 14.94 -18.46
CA ALA A 342 23.38 15.14 -18.65
C ALA A 342 24.14 13.89 -19.14
N PRO A 343 23.95 12.68 -18.57
CA PRO A 343 24.65 11.48 -19.03
C PRO A 343 24.40 11.16 -20.52
N LEU A 344 23.20 11.46 -21.03
CA LEU A 344 22.91 11.26 -22.46
C LEU A 344 23.61 12.28 -23.36
N LEU A 345 23.80 13.52 -22.87
CA LEU A 345 24.57 14.54 -23.63
C LEU A 345 26.05 14.17 -23.71
N GLU A 346 26.60 13.54 -22.68
CA GLU A 346 27.98 13.11 -22.64
C GLU A 346 28.31 11.96 -23.60
N VAL A 347 27.29 11.19 -24.05
CA VAL A 347 27.45 10.23 -25.15
C VAL A 347 27.96 10.94 -26.41
N ALA A 348 27.42 12.13 -26.76
CA ALA A 348 27.90 12.90 -27.91
C ALA A 348 29.36 13.34 -27.74
N ASP A 349 29.74 13.78 -26.54
CA ASP A 349 31.09 14.20 -26.20
C ASP A 349 32.07 13.01 -26.25
N HIS A 350 31.64 11.80 -25.85
CA HIS A 350 32.42 10.58 -26.01
C HIS A 350 32.61 10.21 -27.47
N LEU A 351 31.55 10.25 -28.28
CA LEU A 351 31.63 9.96 -29.71
C LEU A 351 32.52 10.95 -30.47
N GLN A 352 32.61 12.22 -30.05
CA GLN A 352 33.52 13.20 -30.58
C GLN A 352 35.00 12.79 -30.45
N LYS A 353 35.34 12.10 -29.36
CA LYS A 353 36.72 11.61 -29.11
C LYS A 353 37.03 10.36 -29.92
N ASN A 354 36.05 9.67 -30.47
CA ASN A 354 36.23 8.45 -31.25
C ASN A 354 36.66 8.78 -32.70
N LYS A 355 37.91 8.55 -33.05
CA LYS A 355 38.51 8.88 -34.36
C LYS A 355 37.84 8.16 -35.56
N LEU A 356 37.14 7.04 -35.31
CA LEU A 356 36.43 6.28 -36.35
C LEU A 356 35.01 6.80 -36.62
N VAL A 357 34.40 7.45 -35.64
CA VAL A 357 33.02 7.91 -35.70
C VAL A 357 32.93 9.42 -35.92
N ALA A 358 33.76 10.19 -35.23
CA ALA A 358 33.75 11.66 -35.24
C ALA A 358 33.76 12.31 -36.63
N PRO A 359 34.51 11.79 -37.65
CA PRO A 359 34.53 12.40 -38.99
C PRO A 359 33.20 12.32 -39.75
N PHE A 360 32.30 11.44 -39.31
CA PHE A 360 31.06 11.14 -40.00
C PHE A 360 29.78 11.63 -39.27
N VAL A 361 29.92 12.13 -38.03
CA VAL A 361 28.78 12.53 -37.21
C VAL A 361 28.80 14.03 -36.92
N ASP A 362 27.72 14.71 -37.19
CA ASP A 362 27.50 16.10 -36.75
C ASP A 362 27.27 16.13 -35.22
N ILE A 363 28.34 16.28 -34.45
CA ILE A 363 28.30 16.22 -32.99
C ILE A 363 27.42 17.31 -32.38
N PRO A 364 27.45 18.60 -32.80
CA PRO A 364 26.52 19.62 -32.33
C PRO A 364 25.07 19.26 -32.53
N GLU A 365 24.71 18.74 -33.70
CA GLU A 365 23.35 18.31 -34.01
C GLU A 365 22.94 17.08 -33.19
N LEU A 366 23.82 16.07 -33.06
CA LEU A 366 23.58 14.91 -32.20
C LEU A 366 23.33 15.32 -30.75
N ARG A 367 24.16 16.22 -30.20
CA ARG A 367 24.00 16.73 -28.85
C ARG A 367 22.65 17.46 -28.68
N ARG A 368 22.26 18.27 -29.66
CA ARG A 368 20.96 18.94 -29.66
C ARG A 368 19.81 17.94 -29.64
N ARG A 369 19.90 16.88 -30.45
CA ARG A 369 18.89 15.81 -30.51
C ARG A 369 18.83 15.00 -29.23
N LEU A 370 19.97 14.64 -28.64
CA LEU A 370 20.05 13.96 -27.35
C LEU A 370 19.53 14.81 -26.19
N GLY A 371 19.45 16.13 -26.37
CA GLY A 371 18.83 17.06 -25.41
C GLY A 371 17.29 17.02 -25.35
N ASP A 372 16.62 16.42 -26.36
CA ASP A 372 15.15 16.23 -26.39
C ASP A 372 14.83 14.92 -27.12
N ILE A 373 14.93 13.82 -26.40
CA ILE A 373 14.62 12.47 -26.89
C ILE A 373 13.14 12.21 -26.68
N ARG A 374 12.43 11.85 -27.74
CA ARG A 374 11.02 11.51 -27.69
C ARG A 374 10.79 10.11 -28.21
N PHE A 375 9.83 9.40 -27.62
CA PHE A 375 9.43 8.06 -28.03
C PHE A 375 7.91 7.94 -27.95
N ALA A 376 7.33 7.18 -28.87
CA ALA A 376 5.89 6.96 -28.90
C ALA A 376 5.46 6.02 -27.78
N ARG A 377 6.22 4.96 -27.56
CA ARG A 377 5.96 3.95 -26.54
C ARG A 377 7.25 3.32 -26.04
N LEU A 378 7.31 3.09 -24.74
CA LEU A 378 8.34 2.32 -24.05
C LEU A 378 7.66 1.31 -23.14
N GLU A 379 8.09 0.07 -23.19
CA GLU A 379 7.62 -1.00 -22.28
C GLU A 379 8.84 -1.71 -21.68
N ASN A 380 8.81 -1.92 -20.36
CA ASN A 380 9.85 -2.69 -19.69
C ASN A 380 9.36 -3.23 -18.34
N GLN A 381 10.11 -4.18 -17.80
CA GLN A 381 10.04 -4.58 -16.41
C GLN A 381 11.26 -4.06 -15.66
N ILE A 382 11.07 -3.30 -14.61
CA ILE A 382 12.13 -2.76 -13.76
C ILE A 382 12.11 -3.51 -12.44
N GLU A 383 13.28 -3.95 -11.99
CA GLU A 383 13.44 -4.58 -10.68
C GLU A 383 14.28 -3.70 -9.77
N ILE A 384 13.82 -3.49 -8.54
CA ILE A 384 14.58 -2.79 -7.50
C ILE A 384 14.85 -3.78 -6.38
N ARG A 385 16.12 -4.07 -6.12
CA ARG A 385 16.56 -4.98 -5.06
C ARG A 385 18.05 -4.78 -4.74
N GLY A 386 18.42 -5.08 -3.50
CA GLY A 386 19.83 -4.98 -3.07
C GLY A 386 20.41 -3.58 -3.22
N GLY A 387 19.61 -2.54 -2.93
CA GLY A 387 20.05 -1.15 -3.06
C GLY A 387 20.30 -0.68 -4.50
N ALA A 388 19.69 -1.34 -5.49
CA ALA A 388 19.89 -1.03 -6.90
C ALA A 388 18.61 -1.17 -7.73
N VAL A 389 18.53 -0.35 -8.78
CA VAL A 389 17.53 -0.44 -9.86
C VAL A 389 18.14 -1.23 -11.01
N HIS A 390 17.56 -2.37 -11.35
CA HIS A 390 17.97 -3.22 -12.44
C HIS A 390 17.04 -3.00 -13.63
N ILE A 391 17.60 -2.62 -14.75
CA ILE A 391 16.91 -2.40 -16.02
C ILE A 391 17.31 -3.55 -16.95
N PRO A 392 16.41 -4.53 -17.19
CA PRO A 392 16.70 -5.58 -18.17
C PRO A 392 16.77 -4.99 -19.57
N GLN A 393 17.21 -5.80 -20.52
CA GLN A 393 17.34 -5.36 -21.91
C GLN A 393 16.02 -4.80 -22.43
N MET A 394 16.01 -3.54 -22.84
CA MET A 394 14.87 -2.87 -23.47
C MET A 394 15.28 -2.20 -24.79
N LEU A 395 14.34 -2.17 -25.71
CA LEU A 395 14.47 -1.44 -26.96
C LEU A 395 13.66 -0.13 -26.86
N VAL A 396 14.32 0.99 -27.09
CA VAL A 396 13.70 2.32 -27.12
C VAL A 396 13.81 2.87 -28.54
N SER A 397 12.70 2.88 -29.26
CA SER A 397 12.60 3.56 -30.56
C SER A 397 12.29 5.02 -30.34
N SER A 398 13.23 5.90 -30.69
CA SER A 398 13.15 7.32 -30.41
C SER A 398 13.33 8.21 -31.62
N THR A 399 13.05 9.50 -31.47
CA THR A 399 13.31 10.52 -32.50
C THR A 399 14.78 10.71 -32.84
N VAL A 400 15.68 10.20 -31.99
CA VAL A 400 17.13 10.34 -32.16
C VAL A 400 17.72 9.10 -32.80
N MET A 401 17.46 7.94 -32.21
CA MET A 401 17.96 6.63 -32.63
C MET A 401 17.21 5.51 -31.94
N ASP A 402 17.30 4.31 -32.46
CA ASP A 402 16.84 3.10 -31.77
C ASP A 402 17.94 2.59 -30.86
N ILE A 403 17.69 2.61 -29.56
CA ILE A 403 18.67 2.23 -28.53
C ILE A 403 18.20 0.95 -27.85
N GLU A 404 19.07 -0.06 -27.81
CA GLU A 404 18.97 -1.14 -26.85
C GLU A 404 19.73 -0.73 -25.60
N LEU A 405 19.05 -0.72 -24.46
CA LEU A 405 19.60 -0.34 -23.16
C LEU A 405 19.39 -1.47 -22.16
N SER A 406 20.40 -1.74 -21.35
CA SER A 406 20.28 -2.54 -20.11
C SER A 406 21.26 -2.02 -19.08
N GLY A 407 21.06 -2.35 -17.81
CA GLY A 407 22.06 -1.98 -16.80
C GLY A 407 21.50 -1.94 -15.38
N THR A 408 22.36 -1.42 -14.51
CA THR A 408 22.07 -1.28 -13.09
C THR A 408 22.46 0.12 -12.62
N HIS A 409 21.59 0.70 -11.81
CA HIS A 409 21.84 1.95 -11.11
C HIS A 409 21.70 1.69 -9.60
N TRP A 410 22.79 1.87 -8.85
CA TRP A 410 22.79 1.71 -7.39
C TRP A 410 22.37 3.00 -6.69
N PHE A 411 21.78 2.88 -5.53
CA PHE A 411 21.35 4.04 -4.71
C PHE A 411 22.52 4.88 -4.17
N ASP A 412 23.76 4.39 -4.32
CA ASP A 412 24.98 5.13 -4.02
C ASP A 412 25.58 5.84 -5.24
N ASP A 413 24.73 6.13 -6.25
CA ASP A 413 25.04 6.81 -7.52
C ASP A 413 25.95 6.05 -8.51
N ARG A 414 26.40 4.84 -8.20
CA ARG A 414 27.11 4.02 -9.18
C ARG A 414 26.17 3.60 -10.30
N ILE A 415 26.71 3.58 -11.51
CA ILE A 415 26.01 3.15 -12.72
C ILE A 415 26.83 2.11 -13.47
N ASP A 416 26.10 1.21 -14.12
CA ASP A 416 26.65 0.21 -15.05
C ASP A 416 25.59 -0.03 -16.13
N HIS A 417 25.71 0.70 -17.25
CA HIS A 417 24.74 0.67 -18.35
C HIS A 417 25.39 0.26 -19.64
N HIS A 418 24.71 -0.59 -20.38
CA HIS A 418 25.09 -1.09 -21.68
C HIS A 418 24.16 -0.52 -22.74
N LEU A 419 24.71 0.20 -23.70
CA LEU A 419 23.97 0.87 -24.77
C LEU A 419 24.41 0.29 -26.12
N ASN A 420 23.46 0.01 -26.97
CA ASN A 420 23.70 -0.49 -28.30
C ASN A 420 22.76 0.19 -29.30
N PHE A 421 23.32 0.83 -30.32
CA PHE A 421 22.56 1.53 -31.35
C PHE A 421 23.28 1.45 -32.69
N ARG A 422 22.58 1.75 -33.78
CA ARG A 422 23.16 1.72 -35.12
C ARG A 422 23.91 3.01 -35.42
N LEU A 423 25.07 2.85 -36.10
CA LEU A 423 25.82 4.00 -36.54
C LEU A 423 25.03 4.84 -37.57
N SER A 424 24.22 4.18 -38.43
CA SER A 424 23.37 4.86 -39.41
C SER A 424 22.37 5.84 -38.77
N ASP A 425 21.89 5.55 -37.58
CA ASP A 425 20.91 6.41 -36.90
C ASP A 425 21.50 7.76 -36.46
N LEU A 426 22.83 7.83 -36.30
CA LEU A 426 23.52 9.09 -36.00
C LEU A 426 23.52 10.06 -37.20
N PHE A 427 23.32 9.56 -38.44
CA PHE A 427 23.31 10.36 -39.66
C PHE A 427 21.89 10.79 -40.08
N ARG A 428 20.84 10.29 -39.41
CA ARG A 428 19.45 10.69 -39.73
C ARG A 428 19.29 12.19 -39.52
N LYS A 429 19.13 12.94 -40.60
CA LYS A 429 18.62 14.31 -40.55
C LYS A 429 17.13 14.20 -40.22
N GLY A 430 16.69 14.84 -39.13
CA GLY A 430 15.29 14.84 -38.76
C GLY A 430 14.40 15.53 -39.80
N SER A 431 13.97 14.79 -40.84
CA SER A 431 12.91 15.20 -41.72
C SER A 431 11.82 14.12 -41.73
N THR A 432 10.61 14.52 -41.49
CA THR A 432 9.39 13.73 -41.51
C THR A 432 8.90 13.42 -42.92
N ASP A 433 9.64 13.81 -43.97
CA ASP A 433 9.29 13.60 -45.37
C ASP A 433 10.39 12.77 -46.05
N ASP A 434 10.42 11.47 -45.80
CA ASP A 434 11.15 10.55 -46.64
C ASP A 434 10.26 10.07 -47.78
N GLU A 435 10.53 10.59 -48.98
CA GLU A 435 9.92 10.23 -50.28
C GLU A 435 10.16 8.74 -50.65
N PHE A 436 10.86 7.98 -49.81
CA PHE A 436 11.30 6.59 -50.04
C PHE A 436 10.78 5.57 -49.03
N GLY A 437 9.70 5.84 -48.33
CA GLY A 437 9.10 4.86 -47.41
C GLY A 437 10.00 4.41 -46.23
N PRO A 438 9.47 3.66 -45.26
CA PRO A 438 10.26 3.19 -44.14
C PRO A 438 11.37 2.24 -44.63
N VAL A 439 12.62 2.55 -44.32
CA VAL A 439 13.75 1.65 -44.57
C VAL A 439 13.54 0.40 -43.73
N VAL A 440 13.24 -0.72 -44.37
CA VAL A 440 13.16 -2.01 -43.69
C VAL A 440 14.55 -2.38 -43.21
N ASP A 441 14.70 -2.62 -41.91
CA ASP A 441 15.94 -3.07 -41.33
C ASP A 441 16.29 -4.48 -41.81
N ASP A 442 17.32 -4.57 -42.62
CA ASP A 442 17.90 -5.85 -43.07
C ASP A 442 18.88 -6.45 -42.03
N GLY A 443 19.04 -5.83 -40.88
CA GLY A 443 19.95 -6.29 -39.81
C GLY A 443 21.44 -6.09 -40.09
N THR A 444 21.83 -5.48 -41.21
CA THR A 444 23.24 -5.45 -41.68
C THR A 444 24.03 -4.20 -41.29
N GLY A 445 23.43 -3.24 -40.56
CA GLY A 445 24.08 -1.98 -40.18
C GLY A 445 25.18 -2.15 -39.10
N MET A 446 26.27 -1.36 -39.23
CA MET A 446 27.29 -1.27 -38.15
C MET A 446 26.66 -0.75 -36.85
N ARG A 447 26.82 -1.51 -35.77
CA ARG A 447 26.33 -1.13 -34.43
C ARG A 447 27.46 -0.68 -33.53
N LEU A 448 27.17 0.32 -32.72
CA LEU A 448 28.04 0.79 -31.66
C LEU A 448 27.59 0.17 -30.34
N PHE A 449 28.53 -0.35 -29.60
CA PHE A 449 28.34 -0.94 -28.27
C PHE A 449 29.12 -0.10 -27.27
N LEU A 450 28.37 0.61 -26.42
CA LEU A 450 28.96 1.48 -25.39
C LEU A 450 28.64 0.92 -24.01
N HIS A 451 29.66 0.93 -23.15
CA HIS A 451 29.57 0.69 -21.74
C HIS A 451 29.68 2.02 -21.01
N MET A 452 28.66 2.43 -20.28
CA MET A 452 28.64 3.62 -19.43
C MET A 452 28.69 3.18 -17.98
N TYR A 453 29.74 3.55 -17.27
CA TYR A 453 30.02 3.11 -15.91
C TYR A 453 30.57 4.27 -15.06
N GLY A 454 30.81 4.04 -13.77
CA GLY A 454 31.29 5.08 -12.85
C GLY A 454 30.16 5.58 -11.97
N THR A 455 29.98 6.88 -11.91
CA THR A 455 28.87 7.49 -11.16
C THR A 455 27.93 8.28 -12.08
N ALA A 456 26.69 8.51 -11.63
CA ALA A 456 25.70 9.28 -12.37
C ALA A 456 26.15 10.71 -12.70
N ASN A 457 26.98 11.31 -11.83
CA ASN A 457 27.51 12.67 -11.97
C ASN A 457 28.86 12.74 -12.72
N ASP A 458 29.57 11.61 -12.87
CA ASP A 458 30.85 11.49 -13.62
C ASP A 458 30.85 10.16 -14.38
N PRO A 459 30.01 10.01 -15.44
CA PRO A 459 29.95 8.80 -16.22
C PRO A 459 31.21 8.62 -17.07
N GLN A 460 31.76 7.40 -17.04
CA GLN A 460 32.83 6.97 -17.89
C GLN A 460 32.28 6.12 -19.03
N PHE A 461 32.92 6.21 -20.19
CA PHE A 461 32.50 5.49 -21.38
C PHE A 461 33.63 4.61 -21.93
N GLY A 462 33.25 3.38 -22.30
CA GLY A 462 34.12 2.41 -22.94
C GLY A 462 33.44 1.66 -24.07
N ASN A 463 34.20 0.88 -24.83
CA ASN A 463 33.64 -0.05 -25.79
C ASN A 463 33.13 -1.30 -25.07
N ASP A 464 31.91 -1.72 -25.37
CA ASP A 464 31.31 -2.93 -24.82
C ASP A 464 31.59 -4.16 -25.70
N GLY A 465 32.81 -4.69 -25.57
CA GLY A 465 33.21 -5.90 -26.30
C GLY A 465 32.45 -7.14 -25.88
N ALA A 466 32.01 -7.25 -24.62
CA ALA A 466 31.27 -8.38 -24.10
C ALA A 466 29.85 -8.43 -24.70
N MET A 467 29.12 -7.32 -24.72
CA MET A 467 27.80 -7.23 -25.35
C MET A 467 27.89 -7.47 -26.87
N ALA A 468 28.90 -6.94 -27.53
CA ALA A 468 29.15 -7.18 -28.96
C ALA A 468 29.40 -8.67 -29.26
N ALA A 469 30.15 -9.36 -28.40
CA ALA A 469 30.40 -10.81 -28.55
C ALA A 469 29.14 -11.64 -28.26
N ALA A 470 28.38 -11.31 -27.21
CA ALA A 470 27.13 -11.99 -26.86
C ALA A 470 26.09 -11.87 -27.97
N LYS A 471 25.94 -10.67 -28.56
CA LYS A 471 24.98 -10.45 -29.67
C LYS A 471 25.39 -11.23 -30.93
N ARG A 472 26.68 -11.24 -31.29
CA ARG A 472 27.19 -12.08 -32.39
C ARG A 472 26.94 -13.57 -32.16
N LYS A 473 27.14 -14.05 -30.94
CA LYS A 473 26.88 -15.44 -30.58
C LYS A 473 25.39 -15.80 -30.71
N LYS A 474 24.51 -14.90 -30.30
CA LYS A 474 23.04 -15.09 -30.41
C LYS A 474 22.62 -15.11 -31.88
N GLN A 475 23.05 -14.15 -32.70
CA GLN A 475 22.77 -14.13 -34.14
C GLN A 475 23.23 -15.42 -34.83
N PHE A 476 24.44 -15.89 -34.52
CA PHE A 476 24.97 -17.14 -35.09
C PHE A 476 24.16 -18.37 -34.64
N GLN A 477 23.62 -18.36 -33.42
CA GLN A 477 22.74 -19.44 -32.95
C GLN A 477 21.38 -19.40 -33.65
N ASP A 478 20.81 -18.22 -33.85
CA ASP A 478 19.52 -18.03 -34.51
C ASP A 478 19.63 -18.45 -36.00
N GLU A 479 20.67 -17.99 -36.72
CA GLU A 479 20.95 -18.42 -38.10
C GLU A 479 21.17 -19.93 -38.22
N LYS A 480 21.85 -20.54 -37.22
CA LYS A 480 22.04 -21.99 -37.18
C LYS A 480 20.75 -22.76 -36.91
N GLN A 481 19.82 -22.20 -36.18
CA GLN A 481 18.50 -22.79 -35.96
C GLN A 481 17.64 -22.67 -37.21
N GLU A 482 17.61 -21.50 -37.87
CA GLU A 482 16.91 -21.29 -39.11
C GLU A 482 17.45 -22.21 -40.22
N LEU A 483 18.78 -22.31 -40.39
CA LEU A 483 19.39 -23.26 -41.32
C LEU A 483 19.00 -24.72 -41.00
N LYS A 484 18.94 -25.10 -39.74
CA LYS A 484 18.47 -26.43 -39.34
C LYS A 484 16.99 -26.63 -39.66
N GLN A 485 16.19 -25.60 -39.56
CA GLN A 485 14.76 -25.65 -39.87
C GLN A 485 14.55 -25.77 -41.38
N ILE A 486 15.23 -24.97 -42.19
CA ILE A 486 15.23 -25.05 -43.67
C ILE A 486 15.74 -26.42 -44.13
N LEU A 487 16.83 -26.93 -43.56
CA LEU A 487 17.35 -28.26 -43.87
C LEU A 487 16.40 -29.38 -43.45
N ARG A 488 15.58 -29.21 -42.41
CA ARG A 488 14.51 -30.15 -42.06
C ARG A 488 13.36 -30.15 -43.06
N GLU A 489 13.00 -28.98 -43.53
CA GLU A 489 11.84 -28.81 -44.42
C GLU A 489 12.18 -29.19 -45.86
N GLU A 490 13.35 -28.80 -46.41
CA GLU A 490 13.69 -29.01 -47.80
C GLU A 490 14.38 -30.35 -48.14
N ILE A 491 15.18 -30.92 -47.21
CA ILE A 491 15.97 -32.11 -47.54
C ILE A 491 15.39 -33.40 -46.94
N GLY A 492 14.37 -33.32 -46.07
CA GLY A 492 13.68 -34.51 -45.53
C GLY A 492 14.56 -35.49 -44.78
N LEU A 493 15.72 -35.10 -44.32
CA LEU A 493 16.79 -35.94 -43.78
C LEU A 493 16.52 -36.50 -42.35
N PHE A 494 15.37 -36.16 -41.74
CA PHE A 494 15.01 -36.68 -40.41
C PHE A 494 13.52 -37.07 -40.38
N LYS A 495 13.14 -38.18 -41.07
CA LYS A 495 11.85 -38.82 -40.87
C LYS A 495 11.85 -39.61 -39.55
N GLY A 496 11.62 -38.93 -38.45
CA GLY A 496 11.10 -39.53 -37.22
C GLY A 496 9.57 -39.50 -37.28
N LYS A 497 8.92 -40.65 -37.13
CA LYS A 497 7.46 -40.82 -37.11
C LYS A 497 6.81 -39.85 -36.13
N THR A 498 6.05 -38.87 -36.64
CA THR A 498 5.10 -38.11 -35.83
C THR A 498 3.84 -37.87 -36.65
N ASN A 499 2.68 -38.12 -36.02
CA ASN A 499 1.35 -37.91 -36.59
C ASN A 499 1.15 -36.45 -37.07
N PRO A 500 0.34 -36.22 -38.12
CA PRO A 500 0.13 -34.89 -38.65
C PRO A 500 -0.64 -34.01 -37.65
N PRO A 501 -0.22 -32.75 -37.47
CA PRO A 501 -0.99 -31.81 -36.66
C PRO A 501 -2.16 -31.27 -37.48
N THR A 502 -3.29 -31.12 -36.83
CA THR A 502 -4.49 -30.43 -37.29
C THR A 502 -4.17 -28.96 -37.55
N PRO A 503 -4.75 -28.32 -38.59
CA PRO A 503 -4.44 -26.95 -38.92
C PRO A 503 -5.03 -25.99 -37.88
N THR A 504 -4.16 -25.24 -37.23
CA THR A 504 -4.56 -24.15 -36.34
C THR A 504 -4.17 -22.81 -36.95
N ASP A 505 -5.07 -21.90 -36.85
CA ASP A 505 -5.08 -20.51 -37.27
C ASP A 505 -3.78 -19.75 -36.94
N VAL A 506 -3.35 -18.91 -37.91
CA VAL A 506 -2.18 -18.04 -37.77
C VAL A 506 -2.59 -16.81 -36.94
N GLY A 507 -2.40 -16.89 -35.64
CA GLY A 507 -2.49 -15.74 -34.74
C GLY A 507 -1.08 -15.31 -34.31
N THR A 508 -0.75 -14.07 -34.56
CA THR A 508 0.48 -13.40 -34.13
C THR A 508 0.66 -13.48 -32.63
N THR A 509 1.61 -14.26 -32.15
CA THR A 509 1.93 -14.36 -30.73
C THR A 509 3.13 -13.49 -30.39
N SER A 510 2.84 -12.37 -29.75
CA SER A 510 3.79 -11.66 -28.88
C SER A 510 3.90 -12.46 -27.58
N THR A 511 5.06 -13.04 -27.30
CA THR A 511 5.34 -13.76 -26.05
C THR A 511 5.83 -12.77 -24.98
N ALA A 512 4.88 -12.15 -24.29
CA ALA A 512 5.12 -11.58 -22.96
C ALA A 512 4.48 -12.52 -21.91
N PRO A 513 5.11 -12.79 -20.78
CA PRO A 513 4.50 -13.63 -19.75
C PRO A 513 3.29 -12.92 -19.15
N ARG A 514 2.10 -13.50 -19.36
CA ARG A 514 0.87 -13.06 -18.70
C ARG A 514 0.74 -13.73 -17.35
N PHE A 515 0.65 -12.94 -16.30
CA PHE A 515 0.08 -13.37 -15.04
C PHE A 515 -1.42 -13.57 -15.19
N GLN A 516 -1.91 -14.79 -14.95
CA GLN A 516 -3.33 -15.08 -14.86
C GLN A 516 -3.79 -14.85 -13.43
N ILE A 517 -4.72 -13.91 -13.24
CA ILE A 517 -5.54 -13.79 -12.03
C ILE A 517 -6.75 -14.69 -12.27
N GLU A 518 -6.88 -15.77 -11.48
CA GLU A 518 -8.11 -16.57 -11.43
C GLU A 518 -9.20 -15.78 -10.69
N GLU A 519 -10.21 -15.33 -11.40
CA GLU A 519 -11.49 -14.92 -10.81
C GLU A 519 -12.24 -16.18 -10.36
N GLN A 520 -12.44 -16.34 -9.06
CA GLN A 520 -13.37 -17.33 -8.52
C GLN A 520 -14.81 -16.86 -8.73
N GLY A 521 -15.45 -17.43 -9.74
CA GLY A 521 -16.91 -17.41 -9.89
C GLY A 521 -17.58 -18.36 -8.91
N THR A 522 -18.54 -17.84 -8.20
CA THR A 522 -19.48 -18.61 -7.36
C THR A 522 -20.40 -19.47 -8.20
N ASP A 523 -20.42 -20.79 -7.94
CA ASP A 523 -21.65 -21.54 -8.14
C ASP A 523 -21.78 -22.75 -7.18
N THR A 524 -22.99 -22.96 -6.79
CA THR A 524 -23.54 -23.76 -5.71
C THR A 524 -23.55 -25.28 -5.98
N ASN A 525 -23.11 -26.06 -4.99
CA ASN A 525 -23.55 -27.34 -4.36
C ASN A 525 -24.38 -28.40 -5.15
N PRO A 526 -24.55 -29.70 -4.71
CA PRO A 526 -23.85 -30.46 -3.67
C PRO A 526 -23.54 -31.96 -4.01
N THR A 527 -22.93 -32.62 -3.07
CA THR A 527 -22.97 -34.03 -2.64
C THR A 527 -21.78 -34.96 -2.92
N ALA A 528 -21.37 -35.53 -1.80
CA ALA A 528 -20.88 -36.88 -1.50
C ALA A 528 -19.40 -37.24 -1.65
N GLY A 529 -18.77 -37.34 -0.50
CA GLY A 529 -18.00 -38.55 -0.16
C GLY A 529 -16.50 -38.61 -0.47
N ALA A 530 -15.76 -38.73 0.62
CA ALA A 530 -14.51 -39.49 0.75
C ALA A 530 -13.16 -38.72 0.82
N GLN A 531 -12.59 -38.85 2.01
CA GLN A 531 -11.16 -38.90 2.35
C GLN A 531 -10.24 -37.75 1.96
N GLY A 532 -9.76 -37.05 3.01
CA GLY A 532 -8.81 -35.97 2.93
C GLY A 532 -7.39 -36.39 2.51
N PRO A 533 -6.73 -35.55 1.77
CA PRO A 533 -5.28 -35.57 1.63
C PRO A 533 -4.60 -34.64 2.64
N LYS A 534 -3.44 -35.09 3.10
CA LYS A 534 -2.51 -34.44 4.05
C LYS A 534 -2.11 -33.04 3.61
N PRO A 535 -1.73 -32.14 4.53
CA PRO A 535 -1.34 -30.75 4.19
C PRO A 535 -0.06 -30.74 3.36
N ARG A 536 -0.11 -30.10 2.20
CA ARG A 536 1.08 -29.76 1.42
C ARG A 536 1.76 -28.54 2.04
N GLU A 537 3.00 -28.75 2.46
CA GLU A 537 3.93 -27.68 2.83
C GLU A 537 4.02 -26.63 1.72
N ARG A 538 3.80 -25.38 2.09
CA ARG A 538 4.13 -24.22 1.26
C ARG A 538 5.65 -24.12 1.18
N LYS A 539 6.21 -24.50 0.05
CA LYS A 539 7.61 -24.22 -0.27
C LYS A 539 7.75 -22.73 -0.55
N GLY A 540 8.34 -22.01 0.40
CA GLY A 540 8.72 -20.62 0.24
C GLY A 540 9.81 -20.45 -0.83
N LEU A 541 9.93 -19.22 -1.33
CA LEU A 541 10.87 -18.74 -2.35
C LEU A 541 12.38 -18.97 -2.04
N GLY A 542 12.72 -19.65 -0.97
CA GLY A 542 14.11 -19.93 -0.54
C GLY A 542 14.85 -21.03 -1.32
N ARG A 543 14.35 -21.52 -2.45
CA ARG A 543 14.97 -22.67 -3.17
C ARG A 543 15.59 -22.32 -4.53
N LEU A 544 15.80 -21.06 -4.83
CA LEU A 544 16.50 -20.61 -6.04
C LEU A 544 17.96 -20.20 -5.80
N MET A 545 18.48 -20.42 -4.59
CA MET A 545 19.92 -20.32 -4.31
C MET A 545 20.41 -21.66 -3.78
N LYS A 546 20.71 -22.59 -4.68
CA LYS A 546 21.69 -23.64 -4.46
C LYS A 546 22.75 -23.51 -5.53
N GLU A 547 23.90 -23.10 -5.05
CA GLU A 547 25.17 -23.14 -5.73
C GLU A 547 25.41 -24.53 -6.35
N ASP A 548 25.66 -24.54 -7.65
CA ASP A 548 26.49 -25.57 -8.25
C ASP A 548 27.92 -25.07 -8.22
N LYS A 549 28.66 -25.55 -7.24
CA LYS A 549 30.12 -25.61 -7.28
C LYS A 549 30.46 -26.84 -8.12
N ASP A 550 30.96 -26.61 -9.30
CA ASP A 550 31.96 -27.51 -9.90
C ASP A 550 33.01 -26.64 -10.61
N GLU A 551 34.18 -26.81 -10.09
CA GLU A 551 35.44 -26.22 -10.49
C GLU A 551 35.83 -26.71 -11.89
N GLU A 552 36.30 -25.81 -12.76
CA GLU A 552 37.42 -26.10 -13.64
C GLU A 552 38.20 -24.79 -13.89
N GLU A 553 39.32 -24.67 -13.21
CA GLU A 553 40.42 -23.75 -13.53
C GLU A 553 40.91 -24.02 -14.95
N VAL A 554 40.88 -22.99 -15.78
CA VAL A 554 41.70 -22.96 -16.99
C VAL A 554 42.54 -21.69 -16.95
N ILE A 555 43.80 -21.90 -16.57
CA ILE A 555 44.88 -20.92 -16.68
C ILE A 555 45.26 -20.75 -18.15
N PHE A 556 45.23 -19.55 -18.67
CA PHE A 556 45.95 -19.19 -19.89
C PHE A 556 46.96 -18.10 -19.58
N GLU A 557 48.24 -18.48 -19.61
CA GLU A 557 49.35 -17.57 -19.82
C GLU A 557 49.34 -17.09 -21.27
N VAL A 558 49.55 -15.79 -21.47
CA VAL A 558 49.91 -15.22 -22.78
C VAL A 558 51.09 -14.28 -22.55
N GLU A 559 52.14 -14.53 -23.30
CA GLU A 559 53.32 -13.67 -23.46
C GLU A 559 52.96 -12.24 -23.93
#